data_90120315fbe54cc093325708b3d3af87
#
_entry.id   90120315fbe54cc093325708b3d3af87
#
_cell.length_a   1.000
_cell.length_b   1.000
_cell.length_c   1.000
_cell.angle_alpha   90.00
_cell.angle_beta   90.00
_cell.angle_gamma   90.00
#
_symmetry.space_group_name_H-M   'P 1'
#
loop_
_entity.id
_entity.type
_entity.pdbx_description
1 polymer ?
#
loop_
_entity_poly.entity_id
_entity_poly.type
_entity_poly.pdbx_seq_one_letter_code
_entity_poly.pdbx_strand_id
1 'polypeptide(L)'
;MEEPDDTTVVFHLRRGVRWHNTPPVNGRELTAEDVRFTFERFLTEKANPHRYTFDSVDRVEAVDRYTVRFRLKEPFVWLLHMLASPWASWIVAREAVEKFGDLKRPEAAIGTGPFLLVRYEPNVKTVFRRHPDYFRAGQPFVDGVDWLVMEDDAAGLAAYRTGQLDAGPWHFWTVRQADVDALKKTHPQLVYQDFLSNVTQLIYMRTDKPPFNDVRGPAGRARCRWPPPDA
;
A
#
# COMPACT_ATOMS: atom_id res chain seq x y z
N MET A 1 20.51 4.63 9.69
CA MET A 1 20.49 5.41 8.44
C MET A 1 21.53 6.50 8.56
N GLU A 2 22.26 6.78 7.50
CA GLU A 2 23.32 7.78 7.43
C GLU A 2 23.18 8.57 6.12
N GLU A 3 23.52 9.84 6.16
CA GLU A 3 23.54 10.74 4.99
C GLU A 3 24.94 11.37 4.91
N PRO A 4 25.92 10.65 4.33
CA PRO A 4 27.30 11.12 4.27
C PRO A 4 27.48 12.39 3.44
N ASP A 5 26.62 12.60 2.46
CA ASP A 5 26.53 13.79 1.60
C ASP A 5 25.08 13.96 1.07
N ASP A 6 24.80 15.07 0.40
CA ASP A 6 23.47 15.46 -0.06
C ASP A 6 22.87 14.53 -1.13
N THR A 7 23.68 13.63 -1.69
CA THR A 7 23.30 12.71 -2.77
C THR A 7 23.43 11.23 -2.40
N THR A 8 23.77 10.94 -1.15
CA THR A 8 24.00 9.58 -0.67
C THR A 8 23.20 9.30 0.58
N VAL A 9 22.40 8.24 0.55
CA VAL A 9 21.68 7.74 1.74
C VAL A 9 22.04 6.28 1.96
N VAL A 10 22.45 5.94 3.19
CA VAL A 10 22.85 4.58 3.58
C VAL A 10 21.87 4.05 4.62
N PHE A 11 21.34 2.86 4.35
CA PHE A 11 20.47 2.13 5.26
C PHE A 11 21.14 0.87 5.78
N HIS A 12 21.10 0.67 7.10
CA HIS A 12 21.47 -0.59 7.73
C HIS A 12 20.20 -1.40 7.99
N LEU A 13 20.10 -2.53 7.31
CA LEU A 13 18.95 -3.42 7.40
C LEU A 13 18.93 -4.17 8.74
N ARG A 14 17.76 -4.43 9.24
CA ARG A 14 17.57 -5.32 10.38
C ARG A 14 17.99 -6.74 10.00
N ARG A 15 18.79 -7.38 10.85
CA ARG A 15 19.17 -8.78 10.71
C ARG A 15 18.03 -9.70 11.14
N GLY A 16 17.99 -10.91 10.63
CA GLY A 16 17.01 -11.94 11.00
C GLY A 16 15.62 -11.72 10.45
N VAL A 17 15.42 -10.76 9.52
CA VAL A 17 14.14 -10.59 8.83
C VAL A 17 13.99 -11.70 7.81
N ARG A 18 12.99 -12.55 7.98
CA ARG A 18 12.72 -13.68 7.09
C ARG A 18 11.56 -13.40 6.16
N TRP A 19 11.71 -13.86 4.94
CA TRP A 19 10.60 -13.99 4.01
C TRP A 19 9.60 -15.04 4.49
N HIS A 20 8.37 -14.96 4.00
CA HIS A 20 7.39 -16.02 4.19
C HIS A 20 7.98 -17.37 3.74
N ASN A 21 7.75 -18.41 4.53
CA ASN A 21 8.19 -19.76 4.21
C ASN A 21 7.30 -20.42 3.15
N THR A 22 7.31 -19.81 1.96
CA THR A 22 6.50 -20.21 0.80
C THR A 22 7.42 -20.34 -0.42
N PRO A 23 7.31 -21.42 -1.21
CA PRO A 23 8.09 -21.56 -2.44
C PRO A 23 7.76 -20.45 -3.45
N PRO A 24 8.77 -19.91 -4.16
CA PRO A 24 10.15 -20.38 -4.25
C PRO A 24 11.12 -19.81 -3.21
N VAL A 25 10.70 -18.91 -2.33
CA VAL A 25 11.59 -18.16 -1.42
C VAL A 25 11.96 -18.95 -0.17
N ASN A 26 11.05 -19.81 0.32
CA ASN A 26 11.27 -20.80 1.38
C ASN A 26 11.85 -20.22 2.68
N GLY A 27 11.38 -19.05 3.11
CA GLY A 27 11.73 -18.49 4.42
C GLY A 27 13.18 -18.03 4.57
N ARG A 28 13.93 -17.82 3.48
CA ARG A 28 15.28 -17.26 3.58
C ARG A 28 15.29 -15.87 4.19
N GLU A 29 16.42 -15.44 4.67
CA GLU A 29 16.61 -14.09 5.21
C GLU A 29 16.60 -13.04 4.10
N LEU A 30 15.98 -11.89 4.38
CA LEU A 30 16.05 -10.70 3.54
C LEU A 30 17.44 -10.05 3.65
N THR A 31 18.00 -9.65 2.52
CA THR A 31 19.33 -9.04 2.44
C THR A 31 19.29 -7.74 1.63
N ALA A 32 20.41 -7.02 1.64
CA ALA A 32 20.60 -5.82 0.83
C ALA A 32 20.44 -6.07 -0.68
N GLU A 33 20.73 -7.30 -1.12
CA GLU A 33 20.58 -7.70 -2.51
C GLU A 33 19.10 -7.72 -2.96
N ASP A 34 18.16 -8.06 -2.06
CA ASP A 34 16.73 -8.00 -2.35
C ASP A 34 16.26 -6.55 -2.58
N VAL A 35 16.80 -5.63 -1.78
CA VAL A 35 16.51 -4.20 -1.94
C VAL A 35 17.08 -3.68 -3.26
N ARG A 36 18.36 -3.98 -3.53
CA ARG A 36 19.02 -3.61 -4.79
C ARG A 36 18.23 -4.14 -6.00
N PHE A 37 17.91 -5.42 -6.01
CA PHE A 37 17.14 -6.04 -7.08
C PHE A 37 15.78 -5.37 -7.30
N THR A 38 15.06 -5.08 -6.20
CA THR A 38 13.75 -4.43 -6.28
C THR A 38 13.83 -3.06 -6.94
N PHE A 39 14.77 -2.22 -6.51
CA PHE A 39 14.91 -0.88 -7.06
C PHE A 39 15.48 -0.87 -8.46
N GLU A 40 16.41 -1.77 -8.78
CA GLU A 40 16.90 -1.95 -10.16
C GLU A 40 15.72 -2.28 -11.10
N ARG A 41 14.89 -3.26 -10.72
CA ARG A 41 13.68 -3.59 -11.46
C ARG A 41 12.71 -2.41 -11.53
N PHE A 42 12.49 -1.71 -10.42
CA PHE A 42 11.59 -0.57 -10.35
C PHE A 42 11.99 0.56 -11.31
N LEU A 43 13.29 0.86 -11.41
CA LEU A 43 13.85 1.91 -12.25
C LEU A 43 13.91 1.52 -13.74
N THR A 44 14.10 0.23 -14.04
CA THR A 44 14.32 -0.25 -15.42
C THR A 44 13.04 -0.73 -16.11
N GLU A 45 12.02 -1.16 -15.34
CA GLU A 45 10.77 -1.68 -15.90
C GLU A 45 9.94 -0.58 -16.57
N LYS A 46 9.89 -0.59 -17.91
CA LYS A 46 9.19 0.44 -18.70
C LYS A 46 7.68 0.45 -18.47
N ALA A 47 7.10 -0.69 -18.14
CA ALA A 47 5.66 -0.83 -17.87
C ALA A 47 5.27 -0.33 -16.48
N ASN A 48 6.23 0.04 -15.62
CA ASN A 48 5.96 0.57 -14.29
C ASN A 48 5.45 2.03 -14.37
N PRO A 49 4.15 2.28 -14.08
CA PRO A 49 3.58 3.63 -14.15
C PRO A 49 4.12 4.57 -13.06
N HIS A 50 4.71 4.02 -11.99
CA HIS A 50 5.24 4.77 -10.86
C HIS A 50 6.76 4.97 -10.92
N ARG A 51 7.41 4.61 -12.01
CA ARG A 51 8.87 4.73 -12.16
C ARG A 51 9.38 6.15 -11.86
N TYR A 52 8.62 7.17 -12.24
CA TYR A 52 8.96 8.57 -12.00
C TYR A 52 9.13 8.93 -10.51
N THR A 53 8.52 8.16 -9.60
CA THR A 53 8.61 8.41 -8.15
C THR A 53 10.05 8.40 -7.64
N PHE A 54 10.92 7.64 -8.28
CA PHE A 54 12.34 7.52 -7.94
C PHE A 54 13.28 7.98 -9.05
N ASP A 55 12.84 8.89 -9.91
CA ASP A 55 13.68 9.43 -11.01
C ASP A 55 14.94 10.13 -10.50
N SER A 56 14.94 10.65 -9.26
CA SER A 56 16.12 11.22 -8.60
C SER A 56 17.16 10.15 -8.21
N VAL A 57 16.78 8.88 -8.14
CA VAL A 57 17.70 7.79 -7.80
C VAL A 57 18.52 7.43 -9.05
N ASP A 58 19.84 7.51 -8.94
CA ASP A 58 20.78 7.06 -9.97
C ASP A 58 20.92 5.53 -9.91
N ARG A 59 21.30 5.01 -8.75
CA ARG A 59 21.43 3.58 -8.50
C ARG A 59 21.30 3.20 -7.04
N VAL A 60 21.05 1.92 -6.80
CA VAL A 60 21.01 1.33 -5.46
C VAL A 60 22.06 0.21 -5.39
N GLU A 61 22.90 0.24 -4.37
CA GLU A 61 24.03 -0.65 -4.18
C GLU A 61 23.84 -1.50 -2.92
N ALA A 62 24.03 -2.80 -3.01
CA ALA A 62 24.23 -3.67 -1.86
C ALA A 62 25.71 -3.60 -1.47
N VAL A 63 26.04 -2.79 -0.47
CA VAL A 63 27.45 -2.58 -0.03
C VAL A 63 27.97 -3.82 0.68
N ASP A 64 27.12 -4.40 1.52
CA ASP A 64 27.32 -5.70 2.16
C ASP A 64 25.95 -6.38 2.34
N ARG A 65 25.93 -7.51 3.06
CA ARG A 65 24.69 -8.29 3.27
C ARG A 65 23.52 -7.50 3.87
N TYR A 66 23.82 -6.45 4.66
CA TYR A 66 22.79 -5.69 5.40
C TYR A 66 22.91 -4.18 5.21
N THR A 67 23.77 -3.71 4.32
CA THR A 67 23.97 -2.29 4.06
C THR A 67 23.58 -1.95 2.63
N VAL A 68 22.60 -1.09 2.48
CA VAL A 68 22.10 -0.58 1.20
C VAL A 68 22.48 0.88 1.06
N ARG A 69 23.03 1.26 -0.08
CA ARG A 69 23.35 2.64 -0.43
C ARG A 69 22.52 3.10 -1.61
N PHE A 70 21.80 4.19 -1.44
CA PHE A 70 21.14 4.92 -2.51
C PHE A 70 22.05 6.04 -2.97
N ARG A 71 22.31 6.10 -4.28
CA ARG A 71 22.96 7.21 -4.94
C ARG A 71 21.92 8.02 -5.70
N LEU A 72 21.91 9.33 -5.47
CA LEU A 72 21.00 10.26 -6.12
C LEU A 72 21.72 11.02 -7.23
N LYS A 73 21.00 11.39 -8.27
CA LYS A 73 21.50 12.26 -9.37
C LYS A 73 21.71 13.70 -8.91
N GLU A 74 20.87 14.13 -7.96
CA GLU A 74 20.86 15.46 -7.35
C GLU A 74 20.28 15.36 -5.94
N PRO A 75 20.48 16.34 -5.06
CA PRO A 75 19.87 16.37 -3.73
C PRO A 75 18.35 16.28 -3.80
N PHE A 76 17.75 15.34 -3.09
CA PHE A 76 16.31 15.10 -3.12
C PHE A 76 15.74 14.84 -1.72
N VAL A 77 15.27 15.90 -1.06
CA VAL A 77 14.75 15.86 0.32
C VAL A 77 13.53 14.95 0.51
N TRP A 78 12.80 14.64 -0.55
CA TRP A 78 11.60 13.79 -0.47
C TRP A 78 11.88 12.29 -0.54
N LEU A 79 13.14 11.87 -0.72
CA LEU A 79 13.48 10.45 -0.87
C LEU A 79 12.91 9.59 0.26
N LEU A 80 13.13 9.99 1.50
CA LEU A 80 12.66 9.22 2.67
C LEU A 80 11.15 9.13 2.72
N HIS A 81 10.46 10.21 2.36
CA HIS A 81 9.01 10.23 2.26
C HIS A 81 8.51 9.26 1.17
N MET A 82 9.15 9.26 0.01
CA MET A 82 8.81 8.35 -1.08
C MET A 82 9.09 6.89 -0.72
N LEU A 83 10.21 6.61 -0.05
CA LEU A 83 10.53 5.26 0.44
C LEU A 83 9.54 4.78 1.52
N ALA A 84 8.99 5.68 2.32
CA ALA A 84 7.96 5.36 3.32
C ALA A 84 6.54 5.24 2.72
N SER A 85 6.37 5.58 1.45
CA SER A 85 5.07 5.53 0.78
C SER A 85 4.62 4.07 0.55
N PRO A 86 3.38 3.71 0.92
CA PRO A 86 2.85 2.36 0.69
C PRO A 86 2.61 2.04 -0.78
N TRP A 87 2.78 3.00 -1.68
CA TRP A 87 2.46 2.84 -3.10
C TRP A 87 3.65 2.48 -3.98
N ALA A 88 4.87 2.63 -3.49
CA ALA A 88 6.03 2.60 -4.38
C ALA A 88 7.24 1.79 -3.91
N SER A 89 7.31 1.31 -2.66
CA SER A 89 8.57 0.76 -2.12
C SER A 89 8.46 -0.65 -1.54
N TRP A 90 7.58 -1.48 -2.10
CA TRP A 90 7.47 -2.89 -1.71
C TRP A 90 8.70 -3.67 -2.17
N ILE A 91 9.47 -4.21 -1.22
CA ILE A 91 10.59 -5.08 -1.54
C ILE A 91 10.04 -6.44 -1.96
N VAL A 92 10.54 -6.95 -3.09
CA VAL A 92 10.11 -8.22 -3.69
C VAL A 92 11.28 -9.20 -3.78
N ALA A 93 11.02 -10.48 -3.57
CA ALA A 93 12.02 -11.52 -3.71
C ALA A 93 12.29 -11.81 -5.19
N ARG A 94 13.57 -11.88 -5.58
CA ARG A 94 14.00 -12.20 -6.94
C ARG A 94 13.37 -13.50 -7.44
N GLU A 95 13.39 -14.55 -6.62
CA GLU A 95 12.89 -15.87 -6.97
C GLU A 95 11.36 -15.85 -7.26
N ALA A 96 10.62 -14.98 -6.57
CA ALA A 96 9.20 -14.81 -6.86
C ALA A 96 8.98 -14.15 -8.22
N VAL A 97 9.77 -13.13 -8.55
CA VAL A 97 9.71 -12.46 -9.87
C VAL A 97 10.10 -13.41 -10.98
N GLU A 98 11.18 -14.16 -10.82
CA GLU A 98 11.66 -15.13 -11.82
C GLU A 98 10.64 -16.25 -12.08
N LYS A 99 9.94 -16.72 -11.03
CA LYS A 99 8.94 -17.79 -11.14
C LYS A 99 7.61 -17.30 -11.68
N PHE A 100 7.12 -16.15 -11.21
CA PHE A 100 5.74 -15.69 -11.45
C PHE A 100 5.64 -14.52 -12.43
N GLY A 101 6.74 -13.85 -12.74
CA GLY A 101 6.81 -12.74 -13.67
C GLY A 101 6.23 -11.44 -13.09
N ASP A 102 4.98 -11.15 -13.38
CA ASP A 102 4.35 -9.86 -13.05
C ASP A 102 3.82 -9.72 -11.61
N LEU A 103 3.97 -10.73 -10.78
CA LEU A 103 3.53 -10.80 -9.38
C LEU A 103 2.01 -10.57 -9.14
N LYS A 104 1.17 -10.65 -10.17
CA LYS A 104 -0.28 -10.47 -10.05
C LYS A 104 -1.01 -11.70 -9.52
N ARG A 105 -0.34 -12.83 -9.46
CA ARG A 105 -0.89 -14.09 -8.98
C ARG A 105 -0.87 -14.14 -7.45
N PRO A 106 -1.91 -14.69 -6.80
CA PRO A 106 -1.93 -14.84 -5.34
C PRO A 106 -0.72 -15.59 -4.78
N GLU A 107 -0.21 -16.58 -5.51
CA GLU A 107 0.96 -17.38 -5.13
C GLU A 107 2.26 -16.55 -5.07
N ALA A 108 2.28 -15.41 -5.75
CA ALA A 108 3.39 -14.46 -5.73
C ALA A 108 3.35 -13.50 -4.54
N ALA A 109 2.30 -13.54 -3.71
CA ALA A 109 2.17 -12.69 -2.53
C ALA A 109 3.10 -13.15 -1.39
N ILE A 110 4.41 -13.11 -1.64
CA ILE A 110 5.46 -13.52 -0.72
C ILE A 110 6.17 -12.26 -0.22
N GLY A 111 6.12 -12.04 1.07
CA GLY A 111 6.69 -10.86 1.72
C GLY A 111 7.41 -11.20 3.02
N THR A 112 7.75 -10.14 3.77
CA THR A 112 8.32 -10.23 5.13
C THR A 112 7.35 -9.68 6.18
N GLY A 113 6.09 -9.48 5.79
CA GLY A 113 5.04 -8.92 6.62
C GLY A 113 4.54 -9.88 7.71
N PRO A 114 3.68 -9.37 8.62
CA PRO A 114 3.19 -10.15 9.75
C PRO A 114 2.17 -11.24 9.38
N PHE A 115 1.67 -11.23 8.15
CA PHE A 115 0.66 -12.18 7.70
C PHE A 115 1.01 -12.81 6.36
N LEU A 116 0.71 -14.10 6.22
CA LEU A 116 0.79 -14.86 4.97
C LEU A 116 -0.58 -14.92 4.31
N LEU A 117 -0.63 -14.75 3.00
CA LEU A 117 -1.81 -15.05 2.22
C LEU A 117 -2.00 -16.57 2.13
N VAL A 118 -3.14 -17.07 2.63
CA VAL A 118 -3.46 -18.52 2.64
C VAL A 118 -4.49 -18.86 1.58
N ARG A 119 -5.48 -17.99 1.37
CA ARG A 119 -6.57 -18.20 0.43
C ARG A 119 -7.01 -16.88 -0.19
N TYR A 120 -7.21 -16.92 -1.48
CA TYR A 120 -7.77 -15.79 -2.23
C TYR A 120 -8.95 -16.28 -3.05
N GLU A 121 -10.12 -15.76 -2.78
CA GLU A 121 -11.35 -15.98 -3.52
C GLU A 121 -11.79 -14.63 -4.10
N PRO A 122 -11.59 -14.40 -5.40
CA PRO A 122 -11.95 -13.14 -6.05
C PRO A 122 -13.41 -12.75 -5.75
N ASN A 123 -13.62 -11.48 -5.36
CA ASN A 123 -14.91 -10.90 -5.03
C ASN A 123 -15.65 -11.56 -3.84
N VAL A 124 -15.01 -12.45 -3.10
CA VAL A 124 -15.59 -13.12 -1.94
C VAL A 124 -14.79 -12.82 -0.69
N LYS A 125 -13.57 -13.33 -0.59
CA LYS A 125 -12.71 -13.09 0.57
C LYS A 125 -11.24 -13.35 0.30
N THR A 126 -10.41 -12.72 1.15
CA THR A 126 -8.99 -12.99 1.25
C THR A 126 -8.66 -13.41 2.67
N VAL A 127 -7.98 -14.54 2.82
CA VAL A 127 -7.66 -15.13 4.12
C VAL A 127 -6.17 -15.03 4.38
N PHE A 128 -5.83 -14.39 5.49
CA PHE A 128 -4.46 -14.26 5.96
C PHE A 128 -4.28 -14.98 7.28
N ARG A 129 -3.09 -15.53 7.51
CA ARG A 129 -2.69 -16.15 8.79
C ARG A 129 -1.37 -15.57 9.25
N ARG A 130 -1.15 -15.58 10.56
CA ARG A 130 0.06 -15.08 11.22
C ARG A 130 1.31 -15.70 10.61
N HIS A 131 2.30 -14.85 10.35
CA HIS A 131 3.65 -15.29 10.02
C HIS A 131 4.37 -15.71 11.30
N PRO A 132 4.68 -17.00 11.49
CA PRO A 132 5.25 -17.49 12.76
C PRO A 132 6.65 -16.91 13.04
N ASP A 133 7.43 -16.67 11.97
CA ASP A 133 8.80 -16.15 12.05
C ASP A 133 8.86 -14.62 11.83
N TYR A 134 7.77 -13.90 12.17
CA TYR A 134 7.77 -12.46 12.02
C TYR A 134 8.79 -11.80 12.92
N PHE A 135 9.59 -10.88 12.38
CA PHE A 135 10.76 -10.30 13.05
C PHE A 135 10.46 -9.44 14.28
N ARG A 136 9.19 -9.09 14.54
CA ARG A 136 8.78 -8.39 15.76
C ARG A 136 8.19 -9.39 16.74
N ALA A 137 8.93 -9.65 17.82
CA ALA A 137 8.48 -10.59 18.86
C ALA A 137 7.10 -10.18 19.42
N GLY A 138 6.22 -11.15 19.61
CA GLY A 138 4.86 -10.94 20.11
C GLY A 138 3.86 -10.35 19.12
N GLN A 139 4.26 -10.11 17.89
CA GLN A 139 3.38 -9.62 16.82
C GLN A 139 3.27 -10.65 15.69
N PRO A 140 2.18 -10.62 14.91
CA PRO A 140 0.96 -9.85 15.13
C PRO A 140 0.17 -10.34 16.36
N PHE A 141 -0.70 -9.49 16.91
CA PHE A 141 -1.51 -9.82 18.09
C PHE A 141 -2.68 -10.75 17.79
N VAL A 142 -3.10 -10.85 16.55
CA VAL A 142 -4.17 -11.71 16.07
C VAL A 142 -3.60 -12.87 15.25
N ASP A 143 -4.30 -14.01 15.24
CA ASP A 143 -3.85 -15.22 14.54
C ASP A 143 -4.07 -15.15 13.03
N GLY A 144 -4.94 -14.28 12.59
CA GLY A 144 -5.23 -14.08 11.17
C GLY A 144 -6.19 -12.94 10.92
N VAL A 145 -6.41 -12.68 9.64
CA VAL A 145 -7.37 -11.69 9.14
C VAL A 145 -8.14 -12.35 8.00
N ASP A 146 -9.45 -12.38 8.12
CA ASP A 146 -10.34 -12.77 7.03
C ASP A 146 -10.95 -11.48 6.47
N TRP A 147 -10.51 -11.08 5.28
CA TRP A 147 -10.99 -9.89 4.61
C TRP A 147 -12.14 -10.25 3.70
N LEU A 148 -13.34 -9.83 4.07
CA LEU A 148 -14.55 -10.09 3.30
C LEU A 148 -14.81 -8.96 2.30
N VAL A 149 -15.20 -9.31 1.08
CA VAL A 149 -15.66 -8.36 0.06
C VAL A 149 -17.16 -8.19 0.21
N MET A 150 -17.60 -6.97 0.49
CA MET A 150 -19.02 -6.62 0.57
C MET A 150 -19.27 -5.47 -0.39
N GLU A 151 -20.08 -5.72 -1.42
CA GLU A 151 -20.39 -4.72 -2.46
C GLU A 151 -21.52 -3.78 -2.02
N ASP A 152 -22.42 -4.26 -1.14
CA ASP A 152 -23.54 -3.49 -0.63
C ASP A 152 -23.21 -2.86 0.74
N ASP A 153 -23.24 -1.53 0.80
CA ASP A 153 -22.92 -0.76 2.00
C ASP A 153 -23.88 -1.04 3.15
N ALA A 154 -25.16 -1.27 2.86
CA ALA A 154 -26.17 -1.56 3.89
C ALA A 154 -25.94 -2.95 4.49
N ALA A 155 -25.58 -3.93 3.67
CA ALA A 155 -25.20 -5.26 4.14
C ALA A 155 -23.94 -5.21 5.01
N GLY A 156 -22.91 -4.46 4.58
CA GLY A 156 -21.71 -4.24 5.36
C GLY A 156 -21.99 -3.59 6.72
N LEU A 157 -22.83 -2.57 6.75
CA LEU A 157 -23.25 -1.90 7.98
C LEU A 157 -24.05 -2.84 8.90
N ALA A 158 -24.92 -3.68 8.34
CA ALA A 158 -25.67 -4.67 9.09
C ALA A 158 -24.75 -5.75 9.70
N ALA A 159 -23.80 -6.25 8.93
CA ALA A 159 -22.79 -7.22 9.40
C ALA A 159 -21.93 -6.64 10.56
N TYR A 160 -21.58 -5.36 10.47
CA TYR A 160 -20.88 -4.67 11.54
C TYR A 160 -21.74 -4.53 12.81
N ARG A 161 -23.02 -4.14 12.68
CA ARG A 161 -23.96 -4.04 13.80
C ARG A 161 -24.19 -5.38 14.52
N THR A 162 -24.15 -6.47 13.79
CA THR A 162 -24.37 -7.82 14.34
C THR A 162 -23.09 -8.50 14.86
N GLY A 163 -21.94 -7.81 14.78
CA GLY A 163 -20.66 -8.35 15.22
C GLY A 163 -20.10 -9.45 14.30
N GLN A 164 -20.57 -9.53 13.06
CA GLN A 164 -19.98 -10.42 12.05
C GLN A 164 -18.67 -9.85 11.47
N LEU A 165 -18.46 -8.54 11.63
CA LEU A 165 -17.24 -7.84 11.29
C LEU A 165 -16.64 -7.20 12.53
N ASP A 166 -15.35 -7.43 12.76
CA ASP A 166 -14.57 -6.83 13.85
C ASP A 166 -14.14 -5.40 13.52
N ALA A 167 -13.93 -5.11 12.23
CA ALA A 167 -13.54 -3.78 11.73
C ALA A 167 -14.45 -3.34 10.61
N GLY A 168 -14.84 -2.08 10.65
CA GLY A 168 -15.77 -1.47 9.71
C GLY A 168 -15.16 -1.19 8.33
N PRO A 169 -15.97 -0.65 7.41
CA PRO A 169 -15.61 -0.57 6.01
C PRO A 169 -14.32 0.22 5.82
N TRP A 170 -13.46 -0.32 4.96
CA TRP A 170 -12.19 0.29 4.59
C TRP A 170 -12.38 1.61 3.80
N HIS A 171 -13.53 1.78 3.16
CA HIS A 171 -13.86 2.98 2.40
C HIS A 171 -14.57 3.99 3.29
N PHE A 172 -13.84 5.00 3.74
CA PHE A 172 -14.30 6.03 4.69
C PHE A 172 -15.47 6.89 4.19
N TRP A 173 -15.73 6.90 2.89
CA TRP A 173 -16.83 7.65 2.27
C TRP A 173 -18.13 6.87 2.15
N THR A 174 -18.15 5.61 2.54
CA THR A 174 -19.37 4.78 2.50
C THR A 174 -20.19 4.85 3.78
N VAL A 175 -19.59 5.28 4.89
CA VAL A 175 -20.32 5.47 6.15
C VAL A 175 -20.73 6.95 6.27
N ARG A 176 -22.00 7.24 6.09
CA ARG A 176 -22.52 8.60 6.22
C ARG A 176 -22.51 9.03 7.69
N GLN A 177 -22.33 10.33 7.94
CA GLN A 177 -22.34 10.87 9.31
C GLN A 177 -23.61 10.50 10.08
N ALA A 178 -24.77 10.53 9.42
CA ALA A 178 -26.04 10.12 10.03
C ALA A 178 -26.03 8.65 10.51
N ASP A 179 -25.37 7.75 9.77
CA ASP A 179 -25.23 6.34 10.17
C ASP A 179 -24.30 6.21 11.36
N VAL A 180 -23.20 6.99 11.41
CA VAL A 180 -22.29 7.04 12.57
C VAL A 180 -23.03 7.54 13.80
N ASP A 181 -23.82 8.60 13.69
CA ASP A 181 -24.58 9.17 14.80
C ASP A 181 -25.66 8.21 15.34
N ALA A 182 -26.30 7.44 14.43
CA ALA A 182 -27.23 6.38 14.80
C ALA A 182 -26.51 5.22 15.51
N LEU A 183 -25.34 4.81 15.01
CA LEU A 183 -24.54 3.75 15.62
C LEU A 183 -24.04 4.14 17.02
N LYS A 184 -23.56 5.37 17.22
CA LYS A 184 -23.14 5.87 18.54
C LYS A 184 -24.25 5.73 19.60
N LYS A 185 -25.52 5.88 19.20
CA LYS A 185 -26.67 5.74 20.10
C LYS A 185 -27.06 4.28 20.34
N THR A 186 -27.03 3.45 19.30
CA THR A 186 -27.55 2.08 19.35
C THR A 186 -26.50 1.04 19.71
N HIS A 187 -25.23 1.33 19.46
CA HIS A 187 -24.08 0.43 19.65
C HIS A 187 -22.91 1.18 20.32
N PRO A 188 -23.06 1.63 21.57
CA PRO A 188 -22.05 2.46 22.26
C PRO A 188 -20.73 1.73 22.53
N GLN A 189 -20.71 0.39 22.41
CA GLN A 189 -19.51 -0.43 22.54
C GLN A 189 -18.58 -0.32 21.33
N LEU A 190 -19.03 0.22 20.20
CA LEU A 190 -18.20 0.40 19.01
C LEU A 190 -17.19 1.54 19.21
N VAL A 191 -15.95 1.30 18.80
CA VAL A 191 -14.91 2.33 18.84
C VAL A 191 -14.91 3.10 17.53
N TYR A 192 -14.96 4.42 17.62
CA TYR A 192 -14.96 5.33 16.49
C TYR A 192 -13.66 6.14 16.50
N GLN A 193 -13.06 6.25 15.34
CA GLN A 193 -11.89 7.10 15.16
C GLN A 193 -12.15 8.02 13.96
N ASP A 194 -12.23 9.31 14.24
CA ASP A 194 -12.29 10.34 13.20
C ASP A 194 -10.88 10.82 12.87
N PHE A 195 -10.59 10.99 11.60
CA PHE A 195 -9.34 11.59 11.14
C PHE A 195 -9.55 12.41 9.88
N LEU A 196 -8.73 13.43 9.73
CA LEU A 196 -8.73 14.22 8.50
C LEU A 196 -8.02 13.45 7.39
N SER A 197 -8.75 13.23 6.29
CA SER A 197 -8.18 12.61 5.09
C SER A 197 -7.67 13.70 4.14
N ASN A 198 -6.51 13.48 3.56
CA ASN A 198 -5.99 14.29 2.46
C ASN A 198 -6.42 13.76 1.08
N VAL A 199 -7.28 12.75 1.06
CA VAL A 199 -7.83 12.19 -0.19
C VAL A 199 -8.95 13.08 -0.67
N THR A 200 -8.76 13.69 -1.83
CA THR A 200 -9.74 14.55 -2.48
C THR A 200 -10.48 13.76 -3.55
N GLN A 201 -11.80 13.90 -3.60
CA GLN A 201 -12.57 13.40 -4.73
C GLN A 201 -12.33 14.32 -5.93
N LEU A 202 -11.83 13.77 -7.03
CA LEU A 202 -11.48 14.50 -8.22
C LEU A 202 -12.28 14.02 -9.43
N ILE A 203 -12.68 14.95 -10.26
CA ILE A 203 -13.20 14.63 -11.58
C ILE A 203 -12.06 14.85 -12.57
N TYR A 204 -11.57 13.76 -13.15
CA TYR A 204 -10.56 13.81 -14.20
C TYR A 204 -11.21 14.03 -15.55
N MET A 205 -10.73 15.03 -16.27
CA MET A 205 -11.19 15.32 -17.62
C MET A 205 -10.08 15.01 -18.62
N ARG A 206 -10.43 14.35 -19.69
CA ARG A 206 -9.51 14.02 -20.75
C ARG A 206 -9.29 15.24 -21.67
N THR A 207 -8.26 16.01 -21.36
CA THR A 207 -7.98 17.30 -22.04
C THR A 207 -7.34 17.16 -23.42
N ASP A 208 -6.97 15.97 -23.84
CA ASP A 208 -6.45 15.65 -25.18
C ASP A 208 -7.55 15.41 -26.23
N LYS A 209 -8.83 15.35 -25.81
CA LYS A 209 -9.97 15.05 -26.70
C LYS A 209 -11.17 15.96 -26.46
N PRO A 210 -12.00 16.20 -27.51
CA PRO A 210 -13.29 16.89 -27.33
C PRO A 210 -14.18 16.14 -26.32
N PRO A 211 -14.99 16.85 -25.54
CA PRO A 211 -15.18 18.32 -25.52
C PRO A 211 -14.23 19.05 -24.56
N PHE A 212 -13.22 18.37 -23.97
CA PHE A 212 -12.37 18.93 -22.91
C PHE A 212 -11.02 19.50 -23.41
N ASN A 213 -10.73 19.35 -24.70
CA ASN A 213 -9.54 19.92 -25.32
C ASN A 213 -9.69 21.45 -25.67
N ASP A 214 -10.86 22.03 -25.43
CA ASP A 214 -11.07 23.47 -25.51
C ASP A 214 -10.92 24.08 -24.12
N VAL A 215 -9.97 24.99 -23.95
CA VAL A 215 -9.67 25.68 -22.67
C VAL A 215 -10.92 26.37 -22.08
N ARG A 216 -11.86 26.82 -22.95
CA ARG A 216 -13.12 27.44 -22.53
C ARG A 216 -14.09 26.42 -21.91
N GLY A 217 -14.01 25.16 -22.30
CA GLY A 217 -14.88 24.10 -21.82
C GLY A 217 -14.67 23.79 -20.32
N PRO A 218 -13.44 23.50 -19.86
CA PRO A 218 -13.14 23.31 -18.45
C PRO A 218 -13.46 24.54 -17.58
N ALA A 219 -13.09 25.75 -18.04
CA ALA A 219 -13.35 26.98 -17.31
C ALA A 219 -14.85 27.30 -17.18
N GLY A 220 -15.65 26.98 -18.19
CA GLY A 220 -17.11 27.14 -18.13
C GLY A 220 -17.78 26.17 -17.15
N ARG A 221 -17.22 24.97 -16.97
CA ARG A 221 -17.75 23.91 -16.06
C ARG A 221 -17.27 24.06 -14.62
N ALA A 222 -16.16 24.73 -14.37
CA ALA A 222 -15.73 25.10 -13.02
C ALA A 222 -16.77 25.98 -12.26
N ARG A 223 -17.80 26.47 -12.97
CA ARG A 223 -18.99 27.11 -12.39
C ARG A 223 -20.06 26.14 -11.93
N CYS A 224 -19.89 24.82 -12.06
CA CYS A 224 -20.72 23.86 -11.35
C CYS A 224 -20.50 24.09 -9.85
N ARG A 225 -21.40 24.86 -9.24
CA ARG A 225 -21.42 25.00 -7.78
C ARG A 225 -21.69 23.63 -7.20
N TRP A 226 -20.70 23.07 -6.53
CA TRP A 226 -20.94 22.00 -5.58
C TRP A 226 -21.95 22.53 -4.56
N PRO A 227 -23.04 21.84 -4.26
CA PRO A 227 -23.94 22.26 -3.21
C PRO A 227 -23.15 22.47 -1.92
N PRO A 228 -23.48 23.49 -1.11
CA PRO A 228 -22.83 23.66 0.18
C PRO A 228 -23.02 22.40 1.05
N PRO A 229 -22.08 22.13 1.98
CA PRO A 229 -22.10 20.91 2.81
C PRO A 229 -23.36 20.71 3.64
N ASP A 230 -24.24 21.72 3.71
CA ASP A 230 -25.44 21.74 4.56
C ASP A 230 -26.75 21.63 3.75
N ALA A 231 -26.71 21.16 2.50
CA ALA A 231 -27.90 20.96 1.67
C ALA A 231 -28.29 19.50 1.53
#